data_84877e2decdebe80f896b59cc463d340
#
_entry.id   84877e2decdebe80f896b59cc463d340
#
_cell.length_a   1.000
_cell.length_b   1.000
_cell.length_c   1.000
_cell.angle_alpha   90.00
_cell.angle_beta   90.00
_cell.angle_gamma   90.00
#
_symmetry.space_group_name_H-M   'P 1'
#
loop_
_entity.id
_entity.type
_entity.pdbx_description
1 polymer ?
#
loop_
_entity_poly.entity_id
_entity_poly.type
_entity_poly.pdbx_seq_one_letter_code
_entity_poly.pdbx_strand_id
1 'polypeptide(L)'
;MSRVYNFSAGPAVLPEEVLQEAADEMLDYRGTGMSVMEMSHRSKAYDTIIKEAEADLRELMNIPDNYKVLFLQGGASQQFAMIPMNLMKNKVADYIVTGQWAKKAYQEACIYGKANKIASSEDKTFSYIPDCSDLPISDDADYVYICENNTIYGTKFKTLPNTKGKPLVADVSSCFLSEPVDVTKYGVIYGGVQKNIGPAGVVIVIIREDLITEDVLPGTPTMLRYKIHADNGSLYNTPPAYGIYICGKVFKWLKKRGGLEAMKEYNEKKAKILYDYLDESKLFHGTVRKEDRSLMNVPFVTGDEELDAKFVKEATAAGFVNLKGHRTVGGMRASIYNAMPIEGVEKLVEFMKAFEAANMPV
;
A
#
# COMPACT_ATOMS: atom_id res chain seq x y z
N MET A 1 -4.56 -17.32 -24.17
CA MET A 1 -5.33 -17.56 -22.92
C MET A 1 -5.82 -16.22 -22.41
N SER A 2 -7.08 -16.10 -22.03
CA SER A 2 -7.56 -14.91 -21.33
C SER A 2 -6.95 -14.89 -19.90
N ARG A 3 -6.51 -13.73 -19.42
CA ARG A 3 -6.02 -13.59 -18.05
C ARG A 3 -7.18 -13.72 -17.07
N VAL A 4 -6.91 -14.27 -15.88
CA VAL A 4 -7.88 -14.29 -14.77
C VAL A 4 -8.00 -12.90 -14.13
N TYR A 5 -9.10 -12.62 -13.44
CA TYR A 5 -9.23 -11.46 -12.58
C TYR A 5 -8.64 -11.80 -11.20
N ASN A 6 -7.48 -11.23 -10.91
CA ASN A 6 -6.72 -11.50 -9.69
C ASN A 6 -7.05 -10.44 -8.62
N PHE A 7 -7.75 -10.85 -7.57
CA PHE A 7 -8.13 -10.03 -6.42
C PHE A 7 -7.19 -10.17 -5.22
N SER A 8 -5.97 -10.66 -5.44
CA SER A 8 -4.98 -10.82 -4.37
C SER A 8 -4.67 -9.48 -3.68
N ALA A 9 -4.49 -9.55 -2.37
CA ALA A 9 -4.14 -8.37 -1.56
C ALA A 9 -2.68 -7.95 -1.67
N GLY A 10 -1.81 -8.84 -2.13
CA GLY A 10 -0.38 -8.57 -2.34
C GLY A 10 0.49 -9.83 -2.20
N PRO A 11 1.38 -10.08 -3.19
CA PRO A 11 1.50 -9.39 -4.47
C PRO A 11 0.20 -9.37 -5.25
N ALA A 12 -0.06 -8.26 -5.94
CA ALA A 12 -1.34 -7.99 -6.56
C ALA A 12 -1.23 -7.84 -8.09
N VAL A 13 -2.39 -7.62 -8.72
CA VAL A 13 -2.50 -7.35 -10.15
C VAL A 13 -1.62 -6.16 -10.58
N LEU A 14 -0.97 -6.29 -11.72
CA LEU A 14 -0.21 -5.22 -12.38
C LEU A 14 -0.90 -4.82 -13.69
N PRO A 15 -0.71 -3.58 -14.17
CA PRO A 15 -1.22 -3.16 -15.47
C PRO A 15 -0.68 -4.05 -16.58
N GLU A 16 -1.56 -4.55 -17.45
CA GLU A 16 -1.17 -5.46 -18.53
C GLU A 16 -0.20 -4.79 -19.50
N GLU A 17 -0.43 -3.51 -19.81
CA GLU A 17 0.47 -2.72 -20.65
C GLU A 17 1.90 -2.66 -20.08
N VAL A 18 2.04 -2.54 -18.77
CA VAL A 18 3.35 -2.54 -18.09
C VAL A 18 4.04 -3.90 -18.23
N LEU A 19 3.29 -4.97 -18.03
CA LEU A 19 3.82 -6.33 -18.19
C LEU A 19 4.23 -6.62 -19.64
N GLN A 20 3.44 -6.15 -20.61
CA GLN A 20 3.76 -6.31 -22.02
C GLN A 20 5.02 -5.52 -22.40
N GLU A 21 5.12 -4.26 -22.02
CA GLU A 21 6.32 -3.45 -22.24
C GLU A 21 7.57 -4.10 -21.63
N ALA A 22 7.45 -4.64 -20.39
CA ALA A 22 8.55 -5.35 -19.76
C ALA A 22 8.94 -6.64 -20.50
N ALA A 23 7.97 -7.37 -21.05
CA ALA A 23 8.23 -8.55 -21.86
C ALA A 23 8.93 -8.20 -23.17
N ASP A 24 8.54 -7.12 -23.83
CA ASP A 24 9.14 -6.65 -25.08
C ASP A 24 10.60 -6.20 -24.87
N GLU A 25 10.92 -5.64 -23.71
CA GLU A 25 12.26 -5.19 -23.34
C GLU A 25 13.11 -6.25 -22.60
N MET A 26 12.58 -7.47 -22.42
CA MET A 26 13.21 -8.49 -21.56
C MET A 26 14.63 -8.86 -22.02
N LEU A 27 14.86 -8.98 -23.32
CA LEU A 27 16.17 -9.34 -23.87
C LEU A 27 17.01 -8.12 -24.27
N ASP A 28 16.38 -7.00 -24.59
CA ASP A 28 17.06 -5.80 -25.05
C ASP A 28 16.37 -4.53 -24.58
N TYR A 29 16.85 -3.99 -23.47
CA TYR A 29 16.37 -2.71 -22.98
C TYR A 29 16.92 -1.57 -23.82
N ARG A 30 16.04 -0.93 -24.61
CA ARG A 30 16.33 0.29 -25.42
C ARG A 30 17.63 0.20 -26.25
N GLY A 31 17.90 -0.97 -26.85
CA GLY A 31 19.07 -1.16 -27.71
C GLY A 31 20.39 -1.35 -26.97
N THR A 32 20.36 -1.65 -25.67
CA THR A 32 21.58 -1.95 -24.90
C THR A 32 22.12 -3.35 -25.16
N GLY A 33 21.34 -4.21 -25.80
CA GLY A 33 21.68 -5.62 -26.03
C GLY A 33 21.61 -6.48 -24.76
N MET A 34 21.01 -5.97 -23.66
CA MET A 34 20.90 -6.71 -22.41
C MET A 34 19.57 -6.44 -21.70
N SER A 35 19.18 -7.39 -20.85
CA SER A 35 18.06 -7.24 -19.92
C SER A 35 18.41 -6.28 -18.79
N VAL A 36 17.39 -5.58 -18.26
CA VAL A 36 17.56 -4.81 -17.01
C VAL A 36 17.97 -5.74 -15.85
N MET A 37 17.57 -7.01 -15.86
CA MET A 37 17.94 -8.00 -14.81
C MET A 37 19.45 -8.26 -14.72
N GLU A 38 20.18 -8.13 -15.82
CA GLU A 38 21.63 -8.40 -15.89
C GLU A 38 22.47 -7.11 -15.91
N MET A 39 21.81 -5.96 -15.90
CA MET A 39 22.44 -4.66 -16.01
C MET A 39 23.09 -4.24 -14.69
N SER A 40 24.34 -3.77 -14.75
CA SER A 40 24.99 -3.18 -13.59
C SER A 40 24.21 -1.94 -13.11
N HIS A 41 23.91 -1.90 -11.81
CA HIS A 41 23.28 -0.72 -11.19
C HIS A 41 24.16 0.52 -11.20
N ARG A 42 25.44 0.39 -11.55
CA ARG A 42 26.38 1.51 -11.72
C ARG A 42 26.55 1.93 -13.18
N SER A 43 25.83 1.30 -14.10
CA SER A 43 25.83 1.68 -15.49
C SER A 43 25.03 2.95 -15.73
N LYS A 44 25.39 3.68 -16.80
CA LYS A 44 24.66 4.88 -17.23
C LYS A 44 23.19 4.56 -17.57
N ALA A 45 22.94 3.38 -18.13
CA ALA A 45 21.58 2.96 -18.47
C ALA A 45 20.72 2.80 -17.22
N TYR A 46 21.26 2.17 -16.15
CA TYR A 46 20.52 2.01 -14.91
C TYR A 46 20.36 3.32 -14.15
N ASP A 47 21.37 4.19 -14.16
CA ASP A 47 21.27 5.54 -13.59
C ASP A 47 20.08 6.30 -14.17
N THR A 48 19.85 6.17 -15.48
CA THR A 48 18.68 6.74 -16.15
C THR A 48 17.39 6.11 -15.63
N ILE A 49 17.32 4.78 -15.50
CA ILE A 49 16.14 4.07 -15.01
C ILE A 49 15.70 4.57 -13.63
N ILE A 50 16.62 4.60 -12.66
CA ILE A 50 16.27 4.99 -11.29
C ILE A 50 15.94 6.47 -11.17
N LYS A 51 16.63 7.33 -11.91
CA LYS A 51 16.37 8.77 -11.92
C LYS A 51 15.03 9.12 -12.58
N GLU A 52 14.69 8.46 -13.69
CA GLU A 52 13.38 8.61 -14.31
C GLU A 52 12.25 8.13 -13.36
N ALA A 53 12.44 7.01 -12.68
CA ALA A 53 11.47 6.51 -11.70
C ALA A 53 11.26 7.51 -10.56
N GLU A 54 12.34 8.07 -10.01
CA GLU A 54 12.22 9.09 -8.96
C GLU A 54 11.54 10.36 -9.49
N ALA A 55 11.91 10.85 -10.66
CA ALA A 55 11.33 12.04 -11.26
C ALA A 55 9.84 11.88 -11.52
N ASP A 56 9.41 10.75 -12.07
CA ASP A 56 8.00 10.46 -12.33
C ASP A 56 7.19 10.35 -11.02
N LEU A 57 7.74 9.74 -9.98
CA LEU A 57 7.09 9.67 -8.67
C LEU A 57 6.95 11.06 -8.04
N ARG A 58 8.00 11.89 -8.12
CA ARG A 58 7.96 13.27 -7.63
C ARG A 58 6.90 14.09 -8.33
N GLU A 59 6.78 13.95 -9.65
CA GLU A 59 5.76 14.64 -10.44
C GLU A 59 4.35 14.17 -10.07
N LEU A 60 4.12 12.84 -9.99
CA LEU A 60 2.81 12.27 -9.64
C LEU A 60 2.28 12.74 -8.28
N MET A 61 3.16 12.85 -7.30
CA MET A 61 2.79 13.20 -5.92
C MET A 61 3.07 14.65 -5.54
N ASN A 62 3.61 15.48 -6.46
CA ASN A 62 4.10 16.83 -6.16
C ASN A 62 5.04 16.84 -4.94
N ILE A 63 6.03 15.95 -4.92
CA ILE A 63 6.97 15.82 -3.80
C ILE A 63 7.89 17.04 -3.76
N PRO A 64 7.91 17.81 -2.66
CA PRO A 64 8.80 18.96 -2.53
C PRO A 64 10.28 18.57 -2.48
N ASP A 65 11.17 19.51 -2.82
CA ASP A 65 12.62 19.27 -2.87
C ASP A 65 13.23 18.92 -1.51
N ASN A 66 12.60 19.35 -0.41
CA ASN A 66 13.02 19.03 0.96
C ASN A 66 12.56 17.63 1.45
N TYR A 67 12.15 16.76 0.53
CA TYR A 67 11.91 15.35 0.77
C TYR A 67 12.86 14.49 -0.07
N LYS A 68 13.37 13.42 0.53
CA LYS A 68 14.13 12.38 -0.17
C LYS A 68 13.23 11.23 -0.55
N VAL A 69 13.46 10.67 -1.73
CA VAL A 69 12.80 9.45 -2.22
C VAL A 69 13.83 8.33 -2.18
N LEU A 70 13.55 7.27 -1.44
CA LEU A 70 14.45 6.14 -1.26
C LEU A 70 13.80 4.88 -1.82
N PHE A 71 14.56 4.12 -2.61
CA PHE A 71 14.17 2.79 -3.10
C PHE A 71 14.94 1.74 -2.29
N LEU A 72 14.24 1.04 -1.41
CA LEU A 72 14.84 0.14 -0.44
C LEU A 72 14.35 -1.31 -0.62
N GLN A 73 14.93 -2.22 0.16
CA GLN A 73 14.56 -3.62 0.26
C GLN A 73 13.93 -3.90 1.64
N GLY A 74 13.61 -5.16 1.92
CA GLY A 74 13.11 -5.61 3.22
C GLY A 74 11.61 -5.48 3.43
N GLY A 75 10.88 -4.92 2.46
CA GLY A 75 9.44 -4.70 2.53
C GLY A 75 9.04 -3.68 3.61
N ALA A 76 7.74 -3.45 3.73
CA ALA A 76 7.21 -2.57 4.76
C ALA A 76 7.53 -3.04 6.19
N SER A 77 7.66 -4.34 6.41
CA SER A 77 7.98 -4.91 7.73
C SER A 77 9.35 -4.46 8.25
N GLN A 78 10.35 -4.28 7.38
CA GLN A 78 11.64 -3.73 7.80
C GLN A 78 11.51 -2.27 8.23
N GLN A 79 10.58 -1.51 7.66
CA GLN A 79 10.32 -0.13 8.06
C GLN A 79 9.75 -0.04 9.48
N PHE A 80 9.06 -1.05 9.97
CA PHE A 80 8.61 -1.10 11.36
C PHE A 80 9.77 -0.96 12.35
N ALA A 81 10.96 -1.49 12.00
CA ALA A 81 12.20 -1.35 12.76
C ALA A 81 12.97 -0.08 12.37
N MET A 82 13.10 0.23 11.07
CA MET A 82 13.88 1.38 10.61
C MET A 82 13.32 2.71 11.12
N ILE A 83 12.00 2.87 11.16
CA ILE A 83 11.35 4.09 11.65
C ILE A 83 11.81 4.41 13.09
N PRO A 84 11.61 3.56 14.09
CA PRO A 84 12.08 3.86 15.44
C PRO A 84 13.60 3.97 15.54
N MET A 85 14.37 3.15 14.82
CA MET A 85 15.84 3.23 14.85
C MET A 85 16.37 4.60 14.40
N ASN A 86 15.73 5.23 13.43
CA ASN A 86 16.15 6.51 12.86
C ASN A 86 15.48 7.72 13.49
N LEU A 87 14.25 7.62 13.99
CA LEU A 87 13.46 8.77 14.41
C LEU A 87 13.21 8.87 15.91
N MET A 88 13.32 7.77 16.67
CA MET A 88 12.89 7.69 18.05
C MET A 88 13.98 8.21 19.02
N LYS A 89 14.38 9.47 18.84
CA LYS A 89 15.50 10.12 19.57
C LYS A 89 15.23 10.27 21.06
N ASN A 90 14.00 10.66 21.44
CA ASN A 90 13.53 10.72 22.82
C ASN A 90 13.08 9.35 23.34
N LYS A 91 13.14 8.32 22.52
CA LYS A 91 12.63 6.97 22.79
C LYS A 91 11.14 6.92 23.12
N VAL A 92 10.36 7.85 22.57
CA VAL A 92 8.90 7.92 22.72
C VAL A 92 8.25 8.13 21.38
N ALA A 93 7.23 7.34 21.06
CA ALA A 93 6.42 7.54 19.86
C ALA A 93 4.97 7.11 20.10
N ASP A 94 4.03 7.73 19.39
CA ASP A 94 2.61 7.47 19.51
C ASP A 94 2.08 6.74 18.29
N TYR A 95 1.31 5.70 18.51
CA TYR A 95 0.78 4.81 17.48
C TYR A 95 -0.74 4.79 17.50
N ILE A 96 -1.37 4.96 16.34
CA ILE A 96 -2.80 4.76 16.14
C ILE A 96 -2.98 3.38 15.50
N VAL A 97 -3.57 2.43 16.23
CA VAL A 97 -3.62 1.03 15.85
C VAL A 97 -4.99 0.68 15.28
N THR A 98 -5.09 0.73 13.95
CA THR A 98 -6.34 0.50 13.20
C THR A 98 -6.34 -0.80 12.41
N GLY A 99 -5.35 -1.66 12.61
CA GLY A 99 -5.25 -2.95 11.98
C GLY A 99 -4.03 -3.74 12.43
N GLN A 100 -3.88 -4.93 11.84
CA GLN A 100 -2.81 -5.86 12.20
C GLN A 100 -1.42 -5.31 11.86
N TRP A 101 -1.29 -4.58 10.75
CA TRP A 101 0.01 -4.02 10.35
C TRP A 101 0.46 -2.89 11.28
N ALA A 102 -0.44 -1.98 11.63
CA ALA A 102 -0.17 -0.97 12.64
C ALA A 102 0.14 -1.59 14.01
N LYS A 103 -0.55 -2.68 14.38
CA LYS A 103 -0.27 -3.43 15.61
C LYS A 103 1.14 -4.02 15.61
N LYS A 104 1.57 -4.62 14.50
CA LYS A 104 2.94 -5.13 14.36
C LYS A 104 3.98 -4.01 14.41
N ALA A 105 3.74 -2.89 13.74
CA ALA A 105 4.62 -1.74 13.79
C ALA A 105 4.75 -1.18 15.23
N TYR A 106 3.63 -1.08 15.95
CA TYR A 106 3.61 -0.70 17.36
C TYR A 106 4.44 -1.65 18.23
N GLN A 107 4.23 -2.97 18.07
CA GLN A 107 4.97 -3.99 18.81
C GLN A 107 6.47 -3.92 18.53
N GLU A 108 6.86 -3.71 17.28
CA GLU A 108 8.27 -3.52 16.91
C GLU A 108 8.87 -2.27 17.57
N ALA A 109 8.16 -1.15 17.57
CA ALA A 109 8.63 0.08 18.20
C ALA A 109 8.84 -0.07 19.73
N CYS A 110 8.06 -0.92 20.39
CA CYS A 110 8.23 -1.22 21.82
C CYS A 110 9.60 -1.87 22.14
N ILE A 111 10.29 -2.43 21.14
CA ILE A 111 11.65 -2.99 21.31
C ILE A 111 12.68 -1.86 21.53
N TYR A 112 12.44 -0.70 20.90
CA TYR A 112 13.42 0.40 20.83
C TYR A 112 13.17 1.49 21.85
N GLY A 113 11.94 1.61 22.38
CA GLY A 113 11.58 2.63 23.33
C GLY A 113 10.15 2.50 23.83
N LYS A 114 9.59 3.60 24.34
CA LYS A 114 8.21 3.67 24.78
C LYS A 114 7.29 4.02 23.60
N ALA A 115 6.64 3.02 23.05
CA ALA A 115 5.55 3.24 22.11
C ALA A 115 4.21 3.27 22.87
N ASN A 116 3.39 4.29 22.60
CA ASN A 116 2.07 4.45 23.19
C ASN A 116 0.99 4.16 22.16
N LYS A 117 0.09 3.25 22.44
CA LYS A 117 -1.12 3.04 21.63
C LYS A 117 -2.16 4.06 22.09
N ILE A 118 -2.22 5.21 21.41
CA ILE A 118 -3.06 6.35 21.80
C ILE A 118 -4.50 6.27 21.29
N ALA A 119 -4.75 5.46 20.28
CA ALA A 119 -6.08 5.11 19.78
C ALA A 119 -6.04 3.75 19.09
N SER A 120 -7.18 3.07 19.07
CA SER A 120 -7.33 1.77 18.42
C SER A 120 -8.79 1.50 18.09
N SER A 121 -9.03 0.71 17.04
CA SER A 121 -10.36 0.17 16.70
C SER A 121 -10.42 -1.36 16.89
N GLU A 122 -9.52 -1.93 17.67
CA GLU A 122 -9.45 -3.36 17.96
C GLU A 122 -10.73 -3.90 18.65
N ASP A 123 -11.44 -3.05 19.41
CA ASP A 123 -12.69 -3.35 20.09
C ASP A 123 -13.82 -3.85 19.15
N LYS A 124 -13.80 -3.44 17.89
CA LYS A 124 -14.73 -3.88 16.84
C LYS A 124 -14.01 -4.52 15.66
N THR A 125 -12.98 -5.30 15.93
CA THR A 125 -12.20 -6.04 14.92
C THR A 125 -11.73 -5.11 13.80
N PHE A 126 -11.30 -3.89 14.15
CA PHE A 126 -10.79 -2.89 13.21
C PHE A 126 -11.74 -2.51 12.06
N SER A 127 -13.05 -2.54 12.30
CA SER A 127 -14.07 -2.24 11.28
C SER A 127 -14.36 -0.76 11.10
N TYR A 128 -13.65 0.11 11.80
CA TYR A 128 -13.80 1.57 11.73
C TYR A 128 -12.47 2.29 11.98
N ILE A 129 -12.42 3.57 11.65
CA ILE A 129 -11.33 4.48 12.04
C ILE A 129 -11.82 5.31 13.23
N PRO A 130 -11.07 5.37 14.35
CA PRO A 130 -11.44 6.21 15.48
C PRO A 130 -11.35 7.71 15.13
N ASP A 131 -12.07 8.54 15.88
CA ASP A 131 -11.89 9.99 15.77
C ASP A 131 -10.48 10.38 16.24
N CYS A 132 -9.71 10.95 15.33
CA CYS A 132 -8.32 11.35 15.54
C CYS A 132 -8.14 12.88 15.55
N SER A 133 -9.21 13.64 15.77
CA SER A 133 -9.18 15.11 15.79
C SER A 133 -8.51 15.69 17.04
N ASP A 134 -8.62 15.00 18.17
CA ASP A 134 -8.02 15.40 19.44
C ASP A 134 -7.57 14.19 20.28
N LEU A 135 -6.40 13.66 19.91
CA LEU A 135 -5.79 12.52 20.59
C LEU A 135 -4.80 12.97 21.69
N PRO A 136 -4.54 12.12 22.69
CA PRO A 136 -3.56 12.39 23.75
C PRO A 136 -2.12 12.21 23.24
N ILE A 137 -1.70 13.09 22.32
CA ILE A 137 -0.34 13.09 21.79
C ILE A 137 0.65 13.38 22.91
N SER A 138 1.69 12.55 23.05
CA SER A 138 2.73 12.73 24.06
C SER A 138 3.60 13.94 23.73
N ASP A 139 3.88 14.79 24.72
CA ASP A 139 4.69 16.01 24.53
C ASP A 139 6.11 15.69 24.01
N ASP A 140 6.68 14.57 24.43
CA ASP A 140 8.00 14.06 24.08
C ASP A 140 8.01 13.05 22.93
N ALA A 141 6.86 12.79 22.30
CA ALA A 141 6.81 11.88 21.15
C ALA A 141 7.64 12.40 19.98
N ASP A 142 8.46 11.53 19.41
CA ASP A 142 9.28 11.84 18.24
C ASP A 142 8.45 11.83 16.95
N TYR A 143 7.37 11.04 16.90
CA TYR A 143 6.44 10.95 15.76
C TYR A 143 5.11 10.33 16.18
N VAL A 144 4.13 10.47 15.30
CA VAL A 144 2.84 9.76 15.35
C VAL A 144 2.75 8.83 14.14
N TYR A 145 2.33 7.58 14.35
CA TYR A 145 2.28 6.54 13.33
C TYR A 145 0.85 6.12 12.99
N ILE A 146 0.60 5.97 11.68
CA ILE A 146 -0.61 5.35 11.14
C ILE A 146 -0.29 4.32 10.06
N CYS A 147 -1.18 3.33 9.90
CA CYS A 147 -1.35 2.58 8.65
C CYS A 147 -2.57 3.18 7.94
N GLU A 148 -2.35 3.92 6.87
CA GLU A 148 -3.38 4.79 6.29
C GLU A 148 -4.52 4.01 5.63
N ASN A 149 -4.21 2.85 5.05
CA ASN A 149 -5.19 1.92 4.50
C ASN A 149 -4.96 0.52 5.04
N ASN A 150 -5.94 -0.03 5.73
CA ASN A 150 -5.84 -1.32 6.41
C ASN A 150 -6.27 -2.46 5.47
N THR A 151 -5.31 -3.10 4.85
CA THR A 151 -5.48 -4.13 3.81
C THR A 151 -6.38 -5.30 4.23
N ILE A 152 -6.26 -5.73 5.48
CA ILE A 152 -7.00 -6.89 6.01
C ILE A 152 -8.45 -6.53 6.30
N TYR A 153 -8.67 -5.35 6.89
CA TYR A 153 -9.96 -4.96 7.46
C TYR A 153 -10.76 -4.02 6.55
N GLY A 154 -10.13 -3.46 5.50
CA GLY A 154 -10.81 -2.64 4.51
C GLY A 154 -11.15 -1.23 4.95
N THR A 155 -10.49 -0.71 5.97
CA THR A 155 -10.64 0.67 6.45
C THR A 155 -9.56 1.59 5.90
N LYS A 156 -9.87 2.87 5.74
CA LYS A 156 -8.94 3.91 5.32
C LYS A 156 -9.19 5.21 6.08
N PHE A 157 -8.11 5.87 6.49
CA PHE A 157 -8.18 7.24 6.98
C PHE A 157 -8.64 8.18 5.86
N LYS A 158 -9.79 8.82 6.03
CA LYS A 158 -10.30 9.86 5.11
C LYS A 158 -9.78 11.24 5.50
N THR A 159 -9.49 11.42 6.78
CA THR A 159 -8.87 12.61 7.37
C THR A 159 -7.65 12.19 8.16
N LEU A 160 -6.53 12.88 7.97
CA LEU A 160 -5.32 12.62 8.73
C LEU A 160 -5.50 13.01 10.21
N PRO A 161 -4.86 12.30 11.14
CA PRO A 161 -4.93 12.65 12.56
C PRO A 161 -4.31 14.03 12.83
N ASN A 162 -4.85 14.72 13.84
CA ASN A 162 -4.19 15.90 14.39
C ASN A 162 -3.02 15.45 15.27
N THR A 163 -1.80 15.60 14.75
CA THR A 163 -0.57 15.19 15.43
C THR A 163 -0.02 16.25 16.38
N LYS A 164 -0.71 17.39 16.52
CA LYS A 164 -0.26 18.52 17.34
C LYS A 164 1.18 18.97 17.03
N GLY A 165 1.51 18.93 15.72
CA GLY A 165 2.82 19.36 15.19
C GLY A 165 3.90 18.28 15.19
N LYS A 166 3.65 17.08 15.67
CA LYS A 166 4.60 15.97 15.57
C LYS A 166 4.66 15.43 14.14
N PRO A 167 5.83 14.95 13.66
CA PRO A 167 5.91 14.31 12.37
C PRO A 167 4.95 13.14 12.24
N LEU A 168 4.17 13.08 11.16
CA LEU A 168 3.32 11.95 10.84
C LEU A 168 4.09 10.92 10.02
N VAL A 169 4.10 9.68 10.47
CA VAL A 169 4.65 8.53 9.75
C VAL A 169 3.50 7.65 9.27
N ALA A 170 3.41 7.41 7.98
CA ALA A 170 2.32 6.65 7.39
C ALA A 170 2.82 5.47 6.54
N ASP A 171 2.32 4.27 6.87
CA ASP A 171 2.36 3.12 5.96
C ASP A 171 1.20 3.26 4.97
N VAL A 172 1.53 3.45 3.70
CA VAL A 172 0.57 3.60 2.60
C VAL A 172 0.59 2.42 1.62
N SER A 173 1.18 1.29 2.01
CA SER A 173 1.43 0.15 1.11
C SER A 173 0.23 -0.21 0.25
N SER A 174 -0.97 -0.27 0.81
CA SER A 174 -2.18 -0.69 0.07
C SER A 174 -3.00 0.45 -0.54
N CYS A 175 -2.56 1.71 -0.39
CA CYS A 175 -3.18 2.86 -1.05
C CYS A 175 -2.16 3.77 -1.76
N PHE A 176 -0.91 3.31 -1.92
CA PHE A 176 0.16 4.08 -2.56
C PHE A 176 -0.24 4.46 -3.98
N LEU A 177 -0.21 5.75 -4.33
CA LEU A 177 -0.60 6.30 -5.64
C LEU A 177 -2.05 5.94 -6.06
N SER A 178 -2.97 5.76 -5.12
CA SER A 178 -4.38 5.54 -5.43
C SER A 178 -5.17 6.83 -5.60
N GLU A 179 -4.68 7.92 -5.03
CA GLU A 179 -5.29 9.25 -5.03
C GLU A 179 -4.22 10.32 -4.75
N PRO A 180 -4.50 11.62 -5.03
CA PRO A 180 -3.64 12.71 -4.63
C PRO A 180 -3.49 12.79 -3.11
N VAL A 181 -2.29 13.13 -2.65
CA VAL A 181 -1.99 13.40 -1.25
C VAL A 181 -1.15 14.67 -1.14
N ASP A 182 -1.32 15.41 -0.05
CA ASP A 182 -0.44 16.52 0.30
C ASP A 182 0.75 15.98 1.11
N VAL A 183 1.88 15.75 0.43
CA VAL A 183 3.10 15.20 1.03
C VAL A 183 3.61 16.06 2.20
N THR A 184 3.35 17.38 2.18
CA THR A 184 3.82 18.30 3.22
C THR A 184 3.22 18.04 4.60
N LYS A 185 2.12 17.30 4.67
CA LYS A 185 1.48 16.89 5.93
C LYS A 185 2.15 15.69 6.61
N TYR A 186 3.13 15.10 5.96
CA TYR A 186 3.82 13.91 6.46
C TYR A 186 5.29 14.20 6.76
N GLY A 187 5.81 13.54 7.78
CA GLY A 187 7.25 13.42 7.97
C GLY A 187 7.82 12.27 7.14
N VAL A 188 7.12 11.14 7.13
CA VAL A 188 7.49 9.96 6.36
C VAL A 188 6.25 9.31 5.75
N ILE A 189 6.34 9.01 4.45
CA ILE A 189 5.40 8.14 3.75
C ILE A 189 6.21 6.93 3.26
N TYR A 190 5.75 5.71 3.54
CA TYR A 190 6.40 4.53 2.98
C TYR A 190 5.40 3.45 2.59
N GLY A 191 5.81 2.57 1.70
CA GLY A 191 4.99 1.44 1.31
C GLY A 191 5.75 0.38 0.55
N GLY A 192 5.37 -0.89 0.79
CA GLY A 192 5.74 -2.02 -0.04
C GLY A 192 5.01 -1.93 -1.38
N VAL A 193 5.74 -1.92 -2.48
CA VAL A 193 5.18 -1.64 -3.81
C VAL A 193 4.30 -2.77 -4.37
N GLN A 194 4.42 -3.99 -3.85
CA GLN A 194 3.77 -5.20 -4.37
C GLN A 194 2.24 -5.19 -4.32
N LYS A 195 1.65 -4.22 -3.65
CA LYS A 195 0.20 -4.10 -3.57
C LYS A 195 -0.37 -3.28 -4.72
N ASN A 196 0.11 -2.07 -4.93
CA ASN A 196 -0.54 -1.14 -5.85
C ASN A 196 0.36 -0.58 -6.96
N ILE A 197 1.68 -0.64 -6.85
CA ILE A 197 2.57 0.14 -7.73
C ILE A 197 3.79 -0.60 -8.28
N GLY A 198 3.92 -1.90 -8.03
CA GLY A 198 5.05 -2.66 -8.54
C GLY A 198 5.06 -4.13 -8.10
N PRO A 199 6.17 -4.85 -8.35
CA PRO A 199 6.35 -6.23 -7.91
C PRO A 199 6.88 -6.30 -6.47
N ALA A 200 6.83 -7.48 -5.85
CA ALA A 200 7.47 -7.72 -4.56
C ALA A 200 8.98 -7.44 -4.62
N GLY A 201 9.54 -6.92 -3.52
CA GLY A 201 10.98 -6.74 -3.32
C GLY A 201 11.43 -5.28 -3.18
N VAL A 202 10.59 -4.31 -3.54
CA VAL A 202 10.87 -2.88 -3.37
C VAL A 202 9.99 -2.30 -2.28
N VAL A 203 10.59 -1.44 -1.45
CA VAL A 203 9.86 -0.51 -0.60
C VAL A 203 10.29 0.92 -0.98
N ILE A 204 9.34 1.83 -1.09
CA ILE A 204 9.61 3.23 -1.32
C ILE A 204 9.40 3.98 -0.02
N VAL A 205 10.37 4.84 0.33
CA VAL A 205 10.30 5.74 1.48
C VAL A 205 10.43 7.18 0.98
N ILE A 206 9.45 8.00 1.30
CA ILE A 206 9.47 9.44 1.05
C ILE A 206 9.60 10.09 2.42
N ILE A 207 10.73 10.72 2.69
CA ILE A 207 11.08 11.21 4.02
C ILE A 207 11.54 12.66 3.96
N ARG A 208 11.02 13.49 4.87
CA ARG A 208 11.41 14.89 5.00
C ARG A 208 12.87 14.99 5.44
N GLU A 209 13.62 15.86 4.79
CA GLU A 209 15.07 15.92 4.90
C GLU A 209 15.58 16.22 6.33
N ASP A 210 14.82 17.02 7.10
CA ASP A 210 15.17 17.33 8.51
C ASP A 210 15.11 16.11 9.44
N LEU A 211 14.42 15.03 9.02
CA LEU A 211 14.35 13.77 9.75
C LEU A 211 15.49 12.79 9.43
N ILE A 212 16.31 13.12 8.42
CA ILE A 212 17.47 12.32 8.00
C ILE A 212 18.72 12.87 8.69
N THR A 213 19.16 12.24 9.77
CA THR A 213 20.29 12.70 10.58
C THR A 213 21.25 11.58 10.93
N GLU A 214 22.45 11.93 11.42
CA GLU A 214 23.40 10.97 12.01
C GLU A 214 22.96 10.51 13.42
N ASP A 215 22.08 11.28 14.06
CA ASP A 215 21.57 10.99 15.39
C ASP A 215 20.49 9.90 15.31
N VAL A 216 20.91 8.66 15.32
CA VAL A 216 20.09 7.46 15.30
C VAL A 216 20.29 6.66 16.58
N LEU A 217 19.41 5.70 16.89
CA LEU A 217 19.58 4.87 18.08
C LEU A 217 20.92 4.12 18.05
N PRO A 218 21.63 4.01 19.19
CA PRO A 218 22.88 3.28 19.27
C PRO A 218 22.74 1.83 18.77
N GLY A 219 23.71 1.36 17.99
CA GLY A 219 23.69 0.02 17.41
C GLY A 219 22.87 -0.11 16.12
N THR A 220 22.31 0.97 15.60
CA THR A 220 21.61 0.93 14.29
C THR A 220 22.59 0.53 13.19
N PRO A 221 22.35 -0.61 12.51
CA PRO A 221 23.21 -1.06 11.41
C PRO A 221 23.28 -0.05 10.26
N THR A 222 24.42 0.02 9.57
CA THR A 222 24.62 0.93 8.43
C THR A 222 23.48 0.85 7.41
N MET A 223 23.09 -0.36 6.99
CA MET A 223 22.05 -0.59 6.00
C MET A 223 20.63 -0.20 6.46
N LEU A 224 20.42 0.05 7.74
CA LEU A 224 19.14 0.46 8.31
C LEU A 224 19.09 1.97 8.62
N ARG A 225 20.10 2.74 8.19
CA ARG A 225 20.15 4.19 8.35
C ARG A 225 19.64 4.89 7.10
N TYR A 226 18.61 5.71 7.22
CA TYR A 226 18.09 6.48 6.07
C TYR A 226 19.15 7.37 5.44
N LYS A 227 20.04 7.94 6.24
CA LYS A 227 21.09 8.83 5.74
C LYS A 227 22.02 8.15 4.74
N ILE A 228 22.44 6.90 4.98
CA ILE A 228 23.28 6.13 4.05
C ILE A 228 22.60 6.00 2.68
N HIS A 229 21.31 5.72 2.68
CA HIS A 229 20.56 5.57 1.43
C HIS A 229 20.33 6.92 0.74
N ALA A 230 20.01 7.96 1.50
CA ALA A 230 19.83 9.31 0.97
C ALA A 230 21.10 9.88 0.35
N ASP A 231 22.24 9.75 1.03
CA ASP A 231 23.54 10.24 0.56
C ASP A 231 24.04 9.52 -0.70
N ASN A 232 23.56 8.30 -0.94
CA ASN A 232 23.97 7.46 -2.06
C ASN A 232 22.87 7.26 -3.13
N GLY A 233 21.78 8.02 -3.09
CA GLY A 233 20.70 7.92 -4.07
C GLY A 233 20.11 6.51 -4.17
N SER A 234 19.97 5.81 -3.04
CA SER A 234 19.55 4.42 -2.93
C SER A 234 20.50 3.38 -3.56
N LEU A 235 21.70 3.76 -3.93
CA LEU A 235 22.72 2.93 -4.58
C LEU A 235 23.94 2.65 -3.70
N TYR A 236 23.78 2.72 -2.37
CA TYR A 236 24.85 2.33 -1.46
C TYR A 236 25.29 0.86 -1.68
N ASN A 237 24.33 -0.03 -1.83
CA ASN A 237 24.51 -1.41 -2.30
C ASN A 237 23.70 -1.64 -3.57
N THR A 238 23.79 -2.85 -4.13
CA THR A 238 22.97 -3.24 -5.27
C THR A 238 21.48 -3.19 -4.91
N PRO A 239 20.69 -2.35 -5.58
CA PRO A 239 19.26 -2.20 -5.31
C PRO A 239 18.44 -3.35 -5.93
N PRO A 240 17.15 -3.46 -5.62
CA PRO A 240 16.23 -4.35 -6.33
C PRO A 240 15.94 -3.80 -7.75
N ALA A 241 16.95 -3.87 -8.60
CA ALA A 241 17.06 -3.14 -9.88
C ALA A 241 15.84 -3.35 -10.79
N TYR A 242 15.44 -4.60 -11.02
CA TYR A 242 14.31 -4.92 -11.90
C TYR A 242 12.97 -4.45 -11.32
N GLY A 243 12.80 -4.58 -10.00
CA GLY A 243 11.59 -4.08 -9.33
C GLY A 243 11.43 -2.57 -9.46
N ILE A 244 12.51 -1.81 -9.32
CA ILE A 244 12.51 -0.34 -9.51
C ILE A 244 12.16 0.01 -10.96
N TYR A 245 12.70 -0.72 -11.94
CA TYR A 245 12.36 -0.57 -13.35
C TYR A 245 10.87 -0.77 -13.61
N ILE A 246 10.27 -1.81 -13.04
CA ILE A 246 8.81 -2.05 -13.15
C ILE A 246 8.01 -0.94 -12.48
N CYS A 247 8.42 -0.48 -11.28
CA CYS A 247 7.79 0.67 -10.62
C CYS A 247 7.80 1.91 -11.53
N GLY A 248 8.93 2.20 -12.16
CA GLY A 248 9.05 3.31 -13.12
C GLY A 248 8.06 3.20 -14.29
N LYS A 249 7.83 1.99 -14.80
CA LYS A 249 6.81 1.76 -15.84
C LYS A 249 5.39 1.97 -15.31
N VAL A 250 5.11 1.56 -14.08
CA VAL A 250 3.81 1.83 -13.44
C VAL A 250 3.59 3.33 -13.25
N PHE A 251 4.63 4.08 -12.87
CA PHE A 251 4.53 5.55 -12.73
C PHE A 251 4.21 6.22 -14.07
N LYS A 252 4.87 5.81 -15.15
CA LYS A 252 4.58 6.30 -16.52
C LYS A 252 3.16 5.92 -16.95
N TRP A 253 2.71 4.73 -16.61
CA TRP A 253 1.33 4.28 -16.87
C TRP A 253 0.30 5.18 -16.15
N LEU A 254 0.54 5.51 -14.87
CA LEU A 254 -0.30 6.44 -14.12
C LEU A 254 -0.33 7.84 -14.73
N LYS A 255 0.82 8.38 -15.13
CA LYS A 255 0.93 9.68 -15.81
C LYS A 255 0.15 9.70 -17.12
N LYS A 256 0.29 8.65 -17.94
CA LYS A 256 -0.41 8.48 -19.21
C LYS A 256 -1.93 8.42 -19.04
N ARG A 257 -2.41 7.94 -17.91
CA ARG A 257 -3.84 7.87 -17.56
C ARG A 257 -4.40 9.15 -16.92
N GLY A 258 -3.62 10.20 -16.84
CA GLY A 258 -4.05 11.51 -16.32
C GLY A 258 -3.64 11.77 -14.86
N GLY A 259 -2.71 10.96 -14.32
CA GLY A 259 -2.19 11.16 -12.98
C GLY A 259 -3.12 10.71 -11.85
N LEU A 260 -2.86 11.18 -10.63
CA LEU A 260 -3.55 10.71 -9.44
C LEU A 260 -4.99 11.21 -9.31
N GLU A 261 -5.32 12.39 -9.86
CA GLU A 261 -6.71 12.89 -9.90
C GLU A 261 -7.59 11.94 -10.73
N ALA A 262 -7.18 11.62 -11.94
CA ALA A 262 -7.90 10.69 -12.80
C ALA A 262 -7.96 9.28 -12.20
N MET A 263 -6.89 8.84 -11.51
CA MET A 263 -6.88 7.54 -10.85
C MET A 263 -7.84 7.49 -9.67
N LYS A 264 -7.94 8.56 -8.89
CA LYS A 264 -8.93 8.68 -7.81
C LYS A 264 -10.36 8.51 -8.34
N GLU A 265 -10.74 9.26 -9.37
CA GLU A 265 -12.05 9.17 -10.00
C GLU A 265 -12.34 7.74 -10.51
N TYR A 266 -11.34 7.12 -11.14
CA TYR A 266 -11.42 5.75 -11.61
C TYR A 266 -11.64 4.76 -10.45
N ASN A 267 -10.89 4.90 -9.36
CA ASN A 267 -11.00 4.03 -8.18
C ASN A 267 -12.34 4.22 -7.46
N GLU A 268 -12.82 5.46 -7.33
CA GLU A 268 -14.13 5.75 -6.73
C GLU A 268 -15.25 5.10 -7.53
N LYS A 269 -15.24 5.28 -8.85
CA LYS A 269 -16.22 4.67 -9.76
C LYS A 269 -16.21 3.14 -9.67
N LYS A 270 -15.03 2.55 -9.67
CA LYS A 270 -14.82 1.10 -9.58
C LYS A 270 -15.30 0.53 -8.24
N ALA A 271 -14.89 1.13 -7.13
CA ALA A 271 -15.29 0.70 -5.80
C ALA A 271 -16.80 0.85 -5.56
N LYS A 272 -17.40 1.90 -6.09
CA LYS A 272 -18.84 2.16 -5.99
C LYS A 272 -19.67 1.00 -6.56
N ILE A 273 -19.25 0.40 -7.66
CA ILE A 273 -19.95 -0.74 -8.27
C ILE A 273 -20.09 -1.89 -7.27
N LEU A 274 -19.03 -2.23 -6.56
CA LEU A 274 -19.04 -3.32 -5.58
C LEU A 274 -19.78 -2.92 -4.30
N TYR A 275 -19.52 -1.73 -3.77
CA TYR A 275 -20.16 -1.28 -2.54
C TYR A 275 -21.65 -1.05 -2.68
N ASP A 276 -22.14 -0.51 -3.79
CA ASP A 276 -23.57 -0.36 -4.03
C ASP A 276 -24.27 -1.73 -4.01
N TYR A 277 -23.67 -2.73 -4.67
CA TYR A 277 -24.22 -4.08 -4.62
C TYR A 277 -24.20 -4.68 -3.20
N LEU A 278 -23.10 -4.54 -2.46
CA LEU A 278 -23.00 -5.03 -1.08
C LEU A 278 -24.02 -4.36 -0.15
N ASP A 279 -24.38 -3.12 -0.40
CA ASP A 279 -25.38 -2.38 0.39
C ASP A 279 -26.83 -2.81 0.09
N GLU A 280 -27.08 -3.39 -1.08
CA GLU A 280 -28.39 -3.86 -1.54
C GLU A 280 -28.57 -5.38 -1.40
N SER A 281 -27.48 -6.15 -1.38
CA SER A 281 -27.50 -7.61 -1.31
C SER A 281 -28.15 -8.11 -0.02
N LYS A 282 -28.94 -9.17 -0.14
CA LYS A 282 -29.52 -9.89 1.00
C LYS A 282 -28.61 -10.98 1.52
N LEU A 283 -27.62 -11.39 0.72
CA LEU A 283 -26.69 -12.46 1.04
C LEU A 283 -25.31 -11.93 1.46
N PHE A 284 -24.76 -10.99 0.72
CA PHE A 284 -23.40 -10.47 0.96
C PHE A 284 -23.44 -9.17 1.75
N HIS A 285 -22.60 -9.08 2.77
CA HIS A 285 -22.55 -7.91 3.65
C HIS A 285 -21.12 -7.40 3.80
N GLY A 286 -20.93 -6.08 3.63
CA GLY A 286 -19.67 -5.42 3.94
C GLY A 286 -19.42 -5.40 5.45
N THR A 287 -18.15 -5.52 5.84
CA THR A 287 -17.74 -5.58 7.26
C THR A 287 -17.29 -4.24 7.84
N VAL A 288 -17.26 -3.19 7.04
CA VAL A 288 -16.66 -1.89 7.36
C VAL A 288 -17.73 -0.81 7.50
N ARG A 289 -17.56 0.06 8.49
CA ARG A 289 -18.37 1.28 8.61
C ARG A 289 -18.28 2.10 7.31
N LYS A 290 -19.42 2.53 6.77
CA LYS A 290 -19.51 3.12 5.42
C LYS A 290 -18.55 4.28 5.18
N GLU A 291 -18.39 5.15 6.17
CA GLU A 291 -17.54 6.34 6.10
C GLU A 291 -16.05 5.99 6.00
N ASP A 292 -15.66 4.82 6.48
CA ASP A 292 -14.27 4.39 6.59
C ASP A 292 -13.83 3.40 5.51
N ARG A 293 -14.70 3.08 4.56
CA ARG A 293 -14.47 2.09 3.52
C ARG A 293 -13.26 2.45 2.65
N SER A 294 -12.38 1.45 2.46
CA SER A 294 -11.26 1.51 1.53
C SER A 294 -11.74 1.44 0.08
N LEU A 295 -11.09 2.17 -0.83
CA LEU A 295 -11.27 2.02 -2.27
C LEU A 295 -10.40 0.89 -2.86
N MET A 296 -9.49 0.31 -2.06
CA MET A 296 -8.50 -0.66 -2.50
C MET A 296 -8.83 -2.09 -2.06
N ASN A 297 -9.29 -2.26 -0.83
CA ASN A 297 -9.54 -3.57 -0.21
C ASN A 297 -10.96 -3.63 0.33
N VAL A 298 -11.76 -4.51 -0.23
CA VAL A 298 -13.19 -4.63 0.08
C VAL A 298 -13.48 -6.01 0.70
N PRO A 299 -13.49 -6.12 2.04
CA PRO A 299 -13.91 -7.35 2.71
C PRO A 299 -15.43 -7.45 2.77
N PHE A 300 -15.94 -8.68 2.61
CA PHE A 300 -17.36 -8.98 2.73
C PHE A 300 -17.59 -10.44 3.14
N VAL A 301 -18.76 -10.72 3.70
CA VAL A 301 -19.13 -12.02 4.24
C VAL A 301 -20.57 -12.37 3.84
N THR A 302 -20.92 -13.66 3.89
CA THR A 302 -22.33 -14.08 3.83
C THR A 302 -22.92 -14.30 5.24
N GLY A 303 -22.08 -14.43 6.26
CA GLY A 303 -22.47 -14.81 7.61
C GLY A 303 -22.53 -16.34 7.83
N ASP A 304 -22.25 -17.12 6.79
CA ASP A 304 -22.18 -18.59 6.81
C ASP A 304 -20.82 -19.03 6.20
N GLU A 305 -19.99 -19.66 7.01
CA GLU A 305 -18.62 -20.06 6.60
C GLU A 305 -18.62 -21.10 5.48
N GLU A 306 -19.62 -22.00 5.44
CA GLU A 306 -19.73 -23.01 4.37
C GLU A 306 -20.11 -22.34 3.04
N LEU A 307 -20.99 -21.36 3.11
CA LEU A 307 -21.41 -20.59 1.95
C LEU A 307 -20.29 -19.65 1.44
N ASP A 308 -19.53 -19.04 2.34
CA ASP A 308 -18.32 -18.29 2.01
C ASP A 308 -17.31 -19.18 1.26
N ALA A 309 -17.05 -20.38 1.77
CA ALA A 309 -16.13 -21.34 1.15
C ALA A 309 -16.63 -21.82 -0.22
N LYS A 310 -17.93 -22.06 -0.35
CA LYS A 310 -18.58 -22.41 -1.62
C LYS A 310 -18.41 -21.29 -2.65
N PHE A 311 -18.70 -20.05 -2.26
CA PHE A 311 -18.51 -18.88 -3.12
C PHE A 311 -17.09 -18.76 -3.62
N VAL A 312 -16.08 -18.83 -2.74
CA VAL A 312 -14.67 -18.75 -3.12
C VAL A 312 -14.27 -19.83 -4.12
N LYS A 313 -14.76 -21.05 -3.92
CA LYS A 313 -14.49 -22.18 -4.83
C LYS A 313 -15.09 -21.95 -6.21
N GLU A 314 -16.36 -21.56 -6.29
CA GLU A 314 -17.08 -21.34 -7.55
C GLU A 314 -16.54 -20.11 -8.28
N ALA A 315 -16.24 -19.02 -7.56
CA ALA A 315 -15.63 -17.83 -8.13
C ALA A 315 -14.24 -18.11 -8.73
N THR A 316 -13.41 -18.91 -8.02
CA THR A 316 -12.10 -19.32 -8.53
C THR A 316 -12.25 -20.12 -9.83
N ALA A 317 -13.19 -21.05 -9.91
CA ALA A 317 -13.46 -21.81 -11.11
C ALA A 317 -13.96 -20.93 -12.29
N ALA A 318 -14.64 -19.83 -11.98
CA ALA A 318 -15.11 -18.84 -12.94
C ALA A 318 -14.05 -17.80 -13.34
N GLY A 319 -12.82 -17.89 -12.81
CA GLY A 319 -11.71 -17.00 -13.16
C GLY A 319 -11.57 -15.76 -12.25
N PHE A 320 -12.28 -15.69 -11.13
CA PHE A 320 -12.14 -14.69 -10.08
C PHE A 320 -11.28 -15.29 -8.95
N VAL A 321 -9.98 -15.04 -8.98
CA VAL A 321 -9.04 -15.74 -8.09
C VAL A 321 -8.63 -14.89 -6.89
N ASN A 322 -8.23 -15.56 -5.80
CA ASN A 322 -7.71 -14.95 -4.57
C ASN A 322 -8.73 -14.09 -3.80
N LEU A 323 -10.00 -14.45 -3.84
CA LEU A 323 -11.08 -13.77 -3.11
C LEU A 323 -11.20 -14.19 -1.64
N LYS A 324 -10.55 -15.29 -1.21
CA LYS A 324 -10.64 -15.74 0.20
C LYS A 324 -10.16 -14.63 1.14
N GLY A 325 -10.97 -14.30 2.13
CA GLY A 325 -10.67 -13.30 3.15
C GLY A 325 -9.54 -13.72 4.10
N HIS A 326 -9.02 -12.75 4.84
CA HIS A 326 -8.03 -13.03 5.87
C HIS A 326 -8.68 -13.79 7.04
N ARG A 327 -7.95 -14.74 7.64
CA ARG A 327 -8.46 -15.60 8.73
C ARG A 327 -9.08 -14.85 9.92
N THR A 328 -8.66 -13.59 10.17
CA THR A 328 -9.17 -12.78 11.29
C THR A 328 -10.50 -12.09 10.99
N VAL A 329 -10.89 -11.99 9.73
CA VAL A 329 -12.18 -11.42 9.29
C VAL A 329 -13.10 -12.52 8.77
N GLY A 330 -12.54 -13.55 8.15
CA GLY A 330 -13.30 -14.57 7.44
C GLY A 330 -13.80 -14.10 6.07
N GLY A 331 -14.74 -14.82 5.52
CA GLY A 331 -15.42 -14.48 4.29
C GLY A 331 -14.51 -14.27 3.09
N MET A 332 -14.78 -13.22 2.37
CA MET A 332 -14.08 -12.83 1.13
C MET A 332 -13.44 -11.45 1.26
N ARG A 333 -12.47 -11.19 0.39
CA ARG A 333 -11.90 -9.87 0.20
C ARG A 333 -11.54 -9.66 -1.27
N ALA A 334 -12.14 -8.66 -1.89
CA ALA A 334 -11.77 -8.20 -3.21
C ALA A 334 -10.77 -7.04 -3.07
N SER A 335 -9.50 -7.29 -3.40
CA SER A 335 -8.50 -6.23 -3.51
C SER A 335 -8.47 -5.74 -4.96
N ILE A 336 -9.00 -4.54 -5.17
CA ILE A 336 -9.32 -4.03 -6.51
C ILE A 336 -8.33 -2.98 -7.02
N TYR A 337 -7.36 -2.62 -6.26
CA TYR A 337 -6.22 -1.74 -6.60
C TYR A 337 -6.33 -0.94 -7.93
N ASN A 338 -5.36 -0.09 -8.22
CA ASN A 338 -5.37 0.74 -9.44
C ASN A 338 -5.49 -0.10 -10.72
N ALA A 339 -4.77 -1.22 -10.80
CA ALA A 339 -4.63 -1.99 -12.02
C ALA A 339 -5.81 -2.94 -12.32
N MET A 340 -6.71 -3.20 -11.36
CA MET A 340 -7.92 -3.98 -11.62
C MET A 340 -8.82 -3.20 -12.59
N PRO A 341 -9.15 -3.75 -13.76
CA PRO A 341 -10.07 -3.07 -14.67
C PRO A 341 -11.50 -3.03 -14.08
N ILE A 342 -12.23 -1.96 -14.39
CA ILE A 342 -13.65 -1.83 -13.96
C ILE A 342 -14.46 -3.05 -14.39
N GLU A 343 -14.23 -3.55 -15.60
CA GLU A 343 -14.88 -4.77 -16.11
C GLU A 343 -14.71 -5.96 -15.17
N GLY A 344 -13.55 -6.12 -14.54
CA GLY A 344 -13.33 -7.20 -13.56
C GLY A 344 -14.23 -7.11 -12.35
N VAL A 345 -14.48 -5.90 -11.87
CA VAL A 345 -15.42 -5.67 -10.75
C VAL A 345 -16.87 -5.81 -11.18
N GLU A 346 -17.23 -5.32 -12.36
CA GLU A 346 -18.58 -5.51 -12.95
C GLU A 346 -18.91 -7.00 -13.07
N LYS A 347 -18.02 -7.78 -13.67
CA LYS A 347 -18.19 -9.25 -13.82
C LYS A 347 -18.24 -9.98 -12.47
N LEU A 348 -17.44 -9.53 -11.49
CA LEU A 348 -17.53 -10.08 -10.14
C LEU A 348 -18.92 -9.84 -9.54
N VAL A 349 -19.46 -8.64 -9.65
CA VAL A 349 -20.81 -8.31 -9.14
C VAL A 349 -21.89 -9.10 -9.87
N GLU A 350 -21.78 -9.28 -11.19
CA GLU A 350 -22.70 -10.16 -11.94
C GLU A 350 -22.66 -11.60 -11.43
N PHE A 351 -21.46 -12.13 -11.18
CA PHE A 351 -21.26 -13.45 -10.61
C PHE A 351 -21.87 -13.55 -9.19
N MET A 352 -21.65 -12.53 -8.35
CA MET A 352 -22.22 -12.48 -7.00
C MET A 352 -23.74 -12.46 -7.03
N LYS A 353 -24.38 -11.71 -7.93
CA LYS A 353 -25.83 -11.69 -8.12
C LYS A 353 -26.37 -13.06 -8.52
N ALA A 354 -25.72 -13.74 -9.45
CA ALA A 354 -26.09 -15.08 -9.86
C ALA A 354 -25.95 -16.10 -8.71
N PHE A 355 -24.87 -16.01 -7.95
CA PHE A 355 -24.65 -16.85 -6.78
C PHE A 355 -25.71 -16.60 -5.69
N GLU A 356 -26.02 -15.33 -5.40
CA GLU A 356 -27.08 -14.96 -4.44
C GLU A 356 -28.42 -15.56 -4.87
N ALA A 357 -28.83 -15.40 -6.13
CA ALA A 357 -30.08 -15.96 -6.65
C ALA A 357 -30.16 -17.50 -6.53
N ALA A 358 -29.02 -18.17 -6.69
CA ALA A 358 -28.96 -19.65 -6.61
C ALA A 358 -28.92 -20.20 -5.17
N ASN A 359 -28.56 -19.39 -4.17
CA ASN A 359 -28.33 -19.83 -2.79
C ASN A 359 -29.25 -19.18 -1.74
N MET A 360 -30.12 -18.25 -2.15
CA MET A 360 -31.17 -17.72 -1.28
C MET A 360 -32.42 -18.57 -1.38
N PRO A 361 -33.07 -18.94 -0.27
CA PRO A 361 -34.38 -19.57 -0.33
C PRO A 361 -35.37 -18.56 -0.94
N VAL A 362 -36.22 -19.08 -1.82
CA VAL A 362 -37.35 -18.35 -2.45
C VAL A 362 -38.38 -17.96 -1.38
#